data_a663ea3c82f76b0861c2468c9b399929
#
_entry.id   a663ea3c82f76b0861c2468c9b399929
#
_cell.length_a   1.000
_cell.length_b   1.000
_cell.length_c   1.000
_cell.angle_alpha   90.00
_cell.angle_beta   90.00
_cell.angle_gamma   90.00
#
_symmetry.space_group_name_H-M   'P 1'
#
loop_
_entity.id
_entity.type
_entity.pdbx_description
1 polymer ?
#
loop_
_entity_poly.entity_id
_entity_poly.type
_entity_poly.pdbx_seq_one_letter_code
_entity_poly.pdbx_strand_id
1 'polypeptide(L)'
;MVVHHYRLREEGWRVGLTINAIGATLTGLVAIIVVVSKFTEGAWIPAIVIPASVWTFRTIGKHYEKGRQSVQVEPGYWPRRETHTMVVLVGGINKGVLHGLNYAKSLNPDRLVAVTVASDDEDRQRIEKQWNDYNVPVELNIVYSPYRELTGPVMKFLDELDDKHDDDIITVVIPEFVTSWKTQWLHNGSAFALKARLLHRPHTAVVSVPVHMTHDVIEEG
;
A
#
# COMPACT_ATOMS: atom_id res chain seq x y z
N MET A 1 -36.60 14.93 0.22
CA MET A 1 -37.64 15.78 -0.40
C MET A 1 -37.79 17.09 0.35
N VAL A 2 -38.17 17.14 1.64
CA VAL A 2 -38.38 18.41 2.39
C VAL A 2 -37.13 19.31 2.36
N VAL A 3 -35.93 18.78 2.65
CA VAL A 3 -34.66 19.52 2.62
C VAL A 3 -34.28 20.00 1.21
N HIS A 4 -34.64 19.23 0.18
CA HIS A 4 -34.37 19.57 -1.21
C HIS A 4 -35.19 20.77 -1.64
N HIS A 5 -36.50 20.80 -1.39
CA HIS A 5 -37.37 21.97 -1.69
C HIS A 5 -37.01 23.21 -0.90
N TYR A 6 -36.54 23.07 0.35
CA TYR A 6 -36.06 24.19 1.15
C TYR A 6 -34.78 24.83 0.60
N ARG A 7 -33.90 24.06 -0.05
CA ARG A 7 -32.65 24.56 -0.63
C ARG A 7 -32.81 25.20 -2.00
N LEU A 8 -33.69 24.68 -2.88
CA LEU A 8 -33.79 25.12 -4.26
C LEU A 8 -34.75 26.31 -4.47
N ARG A 9 -35.69 26.59 -3.55
CA ARG A 9 -36.62 27.74 -3.53
C ARG A 9 -37.28 28.10 -4.91
N GLU A 10 -37.63 27.07 -5.69
CA GLU A 10 -38.36 27.24 -6.94
C GLU A 10 -39.78 27.77 -6.72
N GLU A 11 -40.40 28.37 -7.76
CA GLU A 11 -41.79 28.90 -7.65
C GLU A 11 -42.75 27.80 -7.12
N GLY A 12 -43.52 28.13 -6.06
CA GLY A 12 -44.39 27.15 -5.39
C GLY A 12 -43.75 26.28 -4.31
N TRP A 13 -42.46 26.47 -3.97
CA TRP A 13 -41.74 25.69 -2.99
C TRP A 13 -42.41 25.58 -1.61
N ARG A 14 -43.17 26.60 -1.19
CA ARG A 14 -43.89 26.61 0.10
C ARG A 14 -45.01 25.57 0.15
N VAL A 15 -45.79 25.43 -0.93
CA VAL A 15 -46.86 24.44 -1.03
C VAL A 15 -46.25 23.02 -1.04
N GLY A 16 -45.22 22.82 -1.85
CA GLY A 16 -44.51 21.52 -1.87
C GLY A 16 -43.85 21.19 -0.53
N LEU A 17 -43.29 22.19 0.15
CA LEU A 17 -42.70 22.01 1.49
C LEU A 17 -43.77 21.60 2.52
N THR A 18 -44.94 22.27 2.51
CA THR A 18 -46.03 21.98 3.45
C THR A 18 -46.58 20.57 3.26
N ILE A 19 -46.86 20.18 2.02
CA ILE A 19 -47.37 18.84 1.69
C ILE A 19 -46.35 17.77 2.12
N ASN A 20 -45.06 17.97 1.78
CA ASN A 20 -44.01 17.01 2.16
C ASN A 20 -43.77 16.99 3.68
N ALA A 21 -43.91 18.11 4.37
CA ALA A 21 -43.80 18.18 5.83
C ALA A 21 -44.93 17.41 6.52
N ILE A 22 -46.20 17.62 6.06
CA ILE A 22 -47.35 16.86 6.59
C ILE A 22 -47.16 15.36 6.35
N GLY A 23 -46.78 14.97 5.11
CA GLY A 23 -46.53 13.56 4.79
C GLY A 23 -45.42 12.95 5.66
N ALA A 24 -44.31 13.67 5.84
CA ALA A 24 -43.20 13.21 6.68
C ALA A 24 -43.62 13.07 8.16
N THR A 25 -44.45 14.00 8.68
CA THR A 25 -44.93 13.93 10.05
C THR A 25 -45.85 12.75 10.25
N LEU A 26 -46.81 12.53 9.36
CA LEU A 26 -47.72 11.39 9.40
C LEU A 26 -46.96 10.05 9.29
N THR A 27 -46.04 9.94 8.35
CA THR A 27 -45.21 8.75 8.20
C THR A 27 -44.34 8.49 9.44
N GLY A 28 -43.75 9.54 10.01
CA GLY A 28 -42.99 9.47 11.26
C GLY A 28 -43.81 8.99 12.43
N LEU A 29 -45.05 9.52 12.56
CA LEU A 29 -45.98 9.10 13.64
C LEU A 29 -46.36 7.61 13.51
N VAL A 30 -46.71 7.16 12.32
CA VAL A 30 -47.00 5.75 12.02
C VAL A 30 -45.77 4.86 12.32
N ALA A 31 -44.59 5.27 11.92
CA ALA A 31 -43.36 4.54 12.20
C ALA A 31 -43.12 4.38 13.73
N ILE A 32 -43.34 5.44 14.52
CA ILE A 32 -43.22 5.40 15.97
C ILE A 32 -44.25 4.43 16.56
N ILE A 33 -45.51 4.50 16.14
CA ILE A 33 -46.56 3.60 16.61
C ILE A 33 -46.21 2.14 16.31
N VAL A 34 -45.73 1.84 15.10
CA VAL A 34 -45.33 0.48 14.70
C VAL A 34 -44.14 0.00 15.54
N VAL A 35 -43.11 0.83 15.75
CA VAL A 35 -41.98 0.43 16.59
C VAL A 35 -42.40 0.15 18.03
N VAL A 36 -43.25 0.99 18.60
CA VAL A 36 -43.73 0.81 20.00
C VAL A 36 -44.63 -0.42 20.12
N SER A 37 -45.59 -0.59 19.20
CA SER A 37 -46.56 -1.69 19.23
C SER A 37 -45.94 -3.06 18.95
N LYS A 38 -44.90 -3.10 18.13
CA LYS A 38 -44.23 -4.33 17.71
C LYS A 38 -42.80 -4.46 18.27
N PHE A 39 -42.51 -3.74 19.34
CA PHE A 39 -41.16 -3.72 19.94
C PHE A 39 -40.68 -5.12 20.33
N THR A 40 -41.55 -5.88 21.01
CA THR A 40 -41.27 -7.27 21.44
C THR A 40 -41.21 -8.26 20.27
N GLU A 41 -41.81 -7.94 19.13
CA GLU A 41 -41.77 -8.75 17.91
C GLU A 41 -40.53 -8.44 17.00
N GLY A 42 -39.60 -7.59 17.48
CA GLY A 42 -38.35 -7.30 16.78
C GLY A 42 -38.33 -6.01 15.93
N ALA A 43 -39.37 -5.16 16.01
CA ALA A 43 -39.42 -3.89 15.27
C ALA A 43 -38.29 -2.90 15.67
N TRP A 44 -37.64 -3.10 16.81
CA TRP A 44 -36.51 -2.32 17.27
C TRP A 44 -35.24 -2.56 16.40
N ILE A 45 -35.11 -3.76 15.77
CA ILE A 45 -33.95 -4.11 14.97
C ILE A 45 -33.79 -3.16 13.76
N PRO A 46 -34.76 -3.02 12.85
CA PRO A 46 -34.65 -2.06 11.77
C PRO A 46 -34.57 -0.59 12.25
N ALA A 47 -35.19 -0.26 13.38
CA ALA A 47 -35.12 1.07 13.97
C ALA A 47 -33.69 1.48 14.38
N ILE A 48 -32.84 0.53 14.76
CA ILE A 48 -31.41 0.75 15.06
C ILE A 48 -30.53 0.56 13.82
N VAL A 49 -30.76 -0.53 13.05
CA VAL A 49 -29.90 -0.90 11.91
C VAL A 49 -29.93 0.16 10.81
N ILE A 50 -31.13 0.71 10.49
CA ILE A 50 -31.23 1.71 9.42
C ILE A 50 -30.45 2.99 9.76
N PRO A 51 -30.62 3.65 10.92
CA PRO A 51 -29.80 4.82 11.27
C PRO A 51 -28.32 4.52 11.36
N ALA A 52 -27.92 3.37 11.92
CA ALA A 52 -26.53 2.94 12.02
C ALA A 52 -25.91 2.76 10.62
N SER A 53 -26.62 2.12 9.70
CA SER A 53 -26.17 1.97 8.31
C SER A 53 -26.02 3.32 7.60
N VAL A 54 -27.00 4.20 7.75
CA VAL A 54 -26.93 5.56 7.16
C VAL A 54 -25.75 6.35 7.73
N TRP A 55 -25.50 6.24 9.03
CA TRP A 55 -24.34 6.89 9.65
C TRP A 55 -23.02 6.33 9.13
N THR A 56 -22.89 5.01 9.02
CA THR A 56 -21.73 4.32 8.47
C THR A 56 -21.46 4.76 7.02
N PHE A 57 -22.48 4.71 6.16
CA PHE A 57 -22.31 5.12 4.76
C PHE A 57 -21.96 6.60 4.62
N ARG A 58 -22.51 7.48 5.46
CA ARG A 58 -22.14 8.91 5.45
C ARG A 58 -20.69 9.13 5.90
N THR A 59 -20.23 8.37 6.89
CA THR A 59 -18.84 8.45 7.37
C THR A 59 -17.87 7.98 6.30
N ILE A 60 -18.17 6.86 5.66
CA ILE A 60 -17.42 6.33 4.52
C ILE A 60 -17.39 7.35 3.38
N GLY A 61 -18.55 7.90 2.99
CA GLY A 61 -18.64 8.90 1.93
C GLY A 61 -17.80 10.15 2.19
N LYS A 62 -17.78 10.65 3.43
CA LYS A 62 -16.90 11.77 3.82
C LYS A 62 -15.42 11.42 3.74
N HIS A 63 -15.05 10.19 4.08
CA HIS A 63 -13.67 9.73 3.98
C HIS A 63 -13.20 9.69 2.53
N TYR A 64 -14.02 9.13 1.62
CA TYR A 64 -13.74 9.10 0.19
C TYR A 64 -13.68 10.50 -0.44
N GLU A 65 -14.54 11.40 -0.02
CA GLU A 65 -14.53 12.79 -0.54
C GLU A 65 -13.24 13.54 -0.13
N LYS A 66 -12.75 13.35 1.10
CA LYS A 66 -11.45 13.88 1.54
C LYS A 66 -10.30 13.28 0.72
N GLY A 67 -10.32 11.96 0.51
CA GLY A 67 -9.32 11.29 -0.33
C GLY A 67 -9.34 11.81 -1.77
N ARG A 68 -10.53 12.02 -2.35
CA ARG A 68 -10.67 12.58 -3.71
C ARG A 68 -10.09 13.98 -3.83
N GLN A 69 -10.30 14.83 -2.82
CA GLN A 69 -9.77 16.20 -2.82
C GLN A 69 -8.24 16.22 -2.68
N SER A 70 -7.66 15.29 -1.92
CA SER A 70 -6.20 15.23 -1.74
C SER A 70 -5.43 14.76 -2.97
N VAL A 71 -6.09 14.09 -3.93
CA VAL A 71 -5.47 13.63 -5.19
C VAL A 71 -5.90 14.46 -6.40
N GLN A 72 -6.64 15.57 -6.20
CA GLN A 72 -6.98 16.47 -7.29
C GLN A 72 -5.75 17.25 -7.75
N VAL A 73 -5.47 17.17 -9.04
CA VAL A 73 -4.38 17.91 -9.69
C VAL A 73 -4.87 19.31 -10.05
N GLU A 74 -4.15 20.34 -9.64
CA GLU A 74 -4.43 21.72 -10.06
C GLU A 74 -4.04 21.92 -11.52
N PRO A 75 -4.78 22.75 -12.28
CA PRO A 75 -4.40 23.09 -13.65
C PRO A 75 -2.99 23.69 -13.69
N GLY A 76 -2.11 23.06 -14.47
CA GLY A 76 -0.69 23.47 -14.59
C GLY A 76 0.26 22.78 -13.62
N TYR A 77 -0.21 21.88 -12.75
CA TYR A 77 0.67 21.03 -11.97
C TYR A 77 1.37 20.03 -12.90
N TRP A 78 2.69 20.04 -12.87
CA TRP A 78 3.53 19.05 -13.50
C TRP A 78 4.61 18.63 -12.50
N PRO A 79 4.77 17.32 -12.21
CA PRO A 79 5.80 16.87 -11.28
C PRO A 79 7.18 17.29 -11.79
N ARG A 80 8.04 17.74 -10.89
CA ARG A 80 9.44 18.01 -11.22
C ARG A 80 10.13 16.70 -11.56
N ARG A 81 11.18 16.78 -12.36
CA ARG A 81 12.08 15.63 -12.57
C ARG A 81 12.84 15.44 -11.26
N GLU A 82 12.54 14.35 -10.60
CA GLU A 82 13.23 13.90 -9.40
C GLU A 82 14.35 12.93 -9.81
N THR A 83 15.42 12.87 -9.04
CA THR A 83 16.48 11.89 -9.25
C THR A 83 15.96 10.50 -8.91
N HIS A 84 16.34 9.49 -9.68
CA HIS A 84 15.82 8.14 -9.49
C HIS A 84 16.91 7.22 -8.91
N THR A 85 16.77 6.88 -7.65
CA THR A 85 17.65 5.93 -6.96
C THR A 85 16.99 4.56 -6.88
N MET A 86 17.66 3.53 -7.38
CA MET A 86 17.19 2.15 -7.26
C MET A 86 18.04 1.39 -6.26
N VAL A 87 17.34 0.72 -5.33
CA VAL A 87 17.92 -0.10 -4.25
C VAL A 87 17.48 -1.54 -4.46
N VAL A 88 18.41 -2.43 -4.78
CA VAL A 88 18.12 -3.86 -4.98
C VAL A 88 18.40 -4.62 -3.70
N LEU A 89 17.40 -5.33 -3.16
CA LEU A 89 17.58 -6.20 -2.01
C LEU A 89 18.29 -7.49 -2.41
N VAL A 90 19.37 -7.81 -1.70
CA VAL A 90 20.21 -8.98 -1.95
C VAL A 90 20.16 -9.90 -0.73
N GLY A 91 19.54 -11.08 -0.88
CA GLY A 91 19.56 -12.13 0.15
C GLY A 91 20.73 -13.12 0.01
N GLY A 92 21.55 -12.95 -1.03
CA GLY A 92 22.67 -13.81 -1.42
C GLY A 92 22.83 -13.83 -2.93
N ILE A 93 24.02 -14.16 -3.44
CA ILE A 93 24.25 -14.17 -4.90
C ILE A 93 23.61 -15.42 -5.51
N ASN A 94 22.63 -15.20 -6.34
CA ASN A 94 21.92 -16.21 -7.10
C ASN A 94 21.35 -15.62 -8.40
N LYS A 95 20.84 -16.48 -9.29
CA LYS A 95 20.27 -16.06 -10.58
C LYS A 95 19.16 -15.01 -10.42
N GLY A 96 18.38 -15.08 -9.34
CA GLY A 96 17.29 -14.16 -9.08
C GLY A 96 17.79 -12.76 -8.75
N VAL A 97 18.80 -12.64 -7.91
CA VAL A 97 19.43 -11.35 -7.60
C VAL A 97 20.07 -10.72 -8.84
N LEU A 98 20.80 -11.52 -9.62
CA LEU A 98 21.38 -11.03 -10.88
C LEU A 98 20.32 -10.58 -11.87
N HIS A 99 19.18 -11.28 -11.94
CA HIS A 99 18.04 -10.88 -12.75
C HIS A 99 17.43 -9.55 -12.27
N GLY A 100 17.24 -9.42 -10.95
CA GLY A 100 16.77 -8.17 -10.32
C GLY A 100 17.71 -6.98 -10.56
N LEU A 101 19.02 -7.19 -10.48
CA LEU A 101 20.04 -6.18 -10.79
C LEU A 101 20.01 -5.77 -12.27
N ASN A 102 19.88 -6.75 -13.16
CA ASN A 102 19.78 -6.49 -14.59
C ASN A 102 18.49 -5.71 -14.92
N TYR A 103 17.38 -6.09 -14.31
CA TYR A 103 16.12 -5.34 -14.42
C TYR A 103 16.30 -3.89 -13.95
N ALA A 104 16.85 -3.69 -12.75
CA ALA A 104 17.09 -2.35 -12.22
C ALA A 104 17.99 -1.52 -13.13
N LYS A 105 19.07 -2.11 -13.65
CA LYS A 105 19.98 -1.45 -14.59
C LYS A 105 19.30 -1.08 -15.91
N SER A 106 18.37 -1.91 -16.40
CA SER A 106 17.65 -1.65 -17.66
C SER A 106 16.73 -0.43 -17.60
N LEU A 107 16.34 0.01 -16.39
CA LEU A 107 15.56 1.23 -16.19
C LEU A 107 16.40 2.51 -16.19
N ASN A 108 17.72 2.39 -16.32
CA ASN A 108 18.68 3.49 -16.39
C ASN A 108 18.48 4.52 -15.26
N PRO A 109 18.52 4.08 -13.97
CA PRO A 109 18.41 4.99 -12.84
C PRO A 109 19.62 5.91 -12.74
N ASP A 110 19.45 7.07 -12.11
CA ASP A 110 20.57 7.98 -11.83
C ASP A 110 21.54 7.35 -10.83
N ARG A 111 21.03 6.49 -9.90
CA ARG A 111 21.83 5.71 -8.96
C ARG A 111 21.29 4.30 -8.80
N LEU A 112 22.20 3.33 -8.79
CA LEU A 112 21.88 1.93 -8.54
C LEU A 112 22.79 1.40 -7.41
N VAL A 113 22.16 0.92 -6.33
CA VAL A 113 22.85 0.33 -5.19
C VAL A 113 22.22 -1.01 -4.83
N ALA A 114 23.03 -1.92 -4.32
CA ALA A 114 22.55 -3.16 -3.73
C ALA A 114 22.61 -3.06 -2.20
N VAL A 115 21.64 -3.61 -1.50
CA VAL A 115 21.64 -3.68 -0.05
C VAL A 115 21.40 -5.12 0.42
N THR A 116 22.19 -5.54 1.40
CA THR A 116 22.05 -6.84 2.05
C THR A 116 22.15 -6.70 3.55
N VAL A 117 21.67 -7.70 4.28
CA VAL A 117 21.73 -7.75 5.73
C VAL A 117 22.66 -8.89 6.14
N ALA A 118 23.70 -8.58 6.93
CA ALA A 118 24.58 -9.53 7.54
C ALA A 118 24.29 -9.70 9.03
N SER A 119 24.36 -10.93 9.55
CA SER A 119 24.12 -11.24 10.96
C SER A 119 25.35 -11.04 11.84
N ASP A 120 26.51 -11.25 11.28
CA ASP A 120 27.82 -11.19 11.94
C ASP A 120 28.92 -10.87 10.93
N ASP A 121 30.17 -10.73 11.44
CA ASP A 121 31.32 -10.39 10.61
C ASP A 121 31.71 -11.51 9.65
N GLU A 122 31.48 -12.78 9.98
CA GLU A 122 31.78 -13.91 9.11
C GLU A 122 30.81 -13.90 7.90
N ASP A 123 29.54 -13.67 8.17
CA ASP A 123 28.50 -13.54 7.14
C ASP A 123 28.81 -12.36 6.21
N ARG A 124 29.22 -11.23 6.77
CA ARG A 124 29.64 -10.05 6.01
C ARG A 124 30.81 -10.37 5.08
N GLN A 125 31.89 -10.95 5.60
CA GLN A 125 33.08 -11.29 4.81
C GLN A 125 32.74 -12.28 3.69
N ARG A 126 31.87 -13.25 3.99
CA ARG A 126 31.39 -14.23 3.01
C ARG A 126 30.63 -13.54 1.85
N ILE A 127 29.74 -12.62 2.19
CA ILE A 127 28.94 -11.89 1.18
C ILE A 127 29.85 -10.97 0.35
N GLU A 128 30.75 -10.22 0.99
CA GLU A 128 31.71 -9.35 0.29
C GLU A 128 32.61 -10.14 -0.67
N LYS A 129 33.13 -11.28 -0.22
CA LYS A 129 33.93 -12.17 -1.06
C LYS A 129 33.15 -12.66 -2.27
N GLN A 130 31.95 -13.20 -2.06
CA GLN A 130 31.10 -13.66 -3.15
C GLN A 130 30.78 -12.54 -4.14
N TRP A 131 30.47 -11.33 -3.66
CA TRP A 131 30.17 -10.19 -4.51
C TRP A 131 31.34 -9.83 -5.43
N ASN A 132 32.55 -9.85 -4.89
CA ASN A 132 33.77 -9.60 -5.63
C ASN A 132 34.13 -10.73 -6.59
N ASP A 133 33.97 -11.99 -6.17
CA ASP A 133 34.26 -13.18 -7.01
C ASP A 133 33.38 -13.21 -8.27
N TYR A 134 32.13 -12.73 -8.17
CA TYR A 134 31.22 -12.60 -9.32
C TYR A 134 31.38 -11.28 -10.10
N ASN A 135 32.28 -10.38 -9.70
CA ASN A 135 32.51 -9.08 -10.31
C ASN A 135 31.21 -8.30 -10.58
N VAL A 136 30.29 -8.25 -9.61
CA VAL A 136 29.02 -7.55 -9.77
C VAL A 136 29.27 -6.03 -9.84
N PRO A 137 28.96 -5.35 -10.96
CA PRO A 137 29.32 -3.94 -11.18
C PRO A 137 28.30 -2.98 -10.52
N VAL A 138 27.95 -3.23 -9.25
CA VAL A 138 27.01 -2.43 -8.46
C VAL A 138 27.56 -2.33 -7.05
N GLU A 139 27.49 -1.15 -6.47
CA GLU A 139 27.90 -0.92 -5.08
C GLU A 139 27.03 -1.74 -4.12
N LEU A 140 27.69 -2.51 -3.24
CA LEU A 140 27.02 -3.32 -2.22
C LEU A 140 27.10 -2.63 -0.86
N ASN A 141 25.95 -2.33 -0.28
CA ASN A 141 25.83 -1.83 1.07
C ASN A 141 25.40 -2.96 2.01
N ILE A 142 26.22 -3.26 3.02
CA ILE A 142 25.96 -4.34 3.98
C ILE A 142 25.50 -3.71 5.29
N VAL A 143 24.27 -3.98 5.69
CA VAL A 143 23.67 -3.51 6.93
C VAL A 143 23.70 -4.62 7.97
N TYR A 144 24.08 -4.27 9.20
CA TYR A 144 24.22 -5.26 10.27
C TYR A 144 22.89 -5.51 11.00
N SER A 145 22.53 -6.78 11.19
CA SER A 145 21.36 -7.20 11.96
C SER A 145 21.61 -8.54 12.68
N PRO A 146 21.91 -8.53 13.98
CA PRO A 146 22.24 -9.73 14.76
C PRO A 146 21.13 -10.79 14.76
N TYR A 147 19.89 -10.36 14.59
CA TYR A 147 18.71 -11.24 14.62
C TYR A 147 18.20 -11.60 13.22
N ARG A 148 18.96 -11.33 12.17
CA ARG A 148 18.52 -11.50 10.77
C ARG A 148 17.19 -10.81 10.45
N GLU A 149 16.87 -9.76 11.21
CA GLU A 149 15.75 -8.92 10.89
C GLU A 149 16.06 -8.12 9.63
N LEU A 150 15.19 -8.18 8.66
CA LEU A 150 15.37 -7.48 7.39
C LEU A 150 14.79 -6.07 7.42
N THR A 151 13.62 -5.92 8.03
CA THR A 151 12.78 -4.73 7.86
C THR A 151 13.39 -3.48 8.50
N GLY A 152 13.78 -3.55 9.78
CA GLY A 152 14.33 -2.41 10.52
C GLY A 152 15.61 -1.86 9.91
N PRO A 153 16.65 -2.71 9.72
CA PRO A 153 17.91 -2.28 9.13
C PRO A 153 17.79 -1.71 7.71
N VAL A 154 16.96 -2.33 6.85
CA VAL A 154 16.71 -1.82 5.49
C VAL A 154 15.98 -0.48 5.53
N MET A 155 14.97 -0.31 6.39
CA MET A 155 14.29 0.97 6.54
C MET A 155 15.24 2.08 6.98
N LYS A 156 16.10 1.78 7.96
CA LYS A 156 17.13 2.74 8.43
C LYS A 156 18.10 3.12 7.31
N PHE A 157 18.55 2.15 6.53
CA PHE A 157 19.41 2.44 5.36
C PHE A 157 18.72 3.35 4.34
N LEU A 158 17.43 3.11 4.09
CA LEU A 158 16.64 3.96 3.19
C LEU A 158 16.43 5.37 3.75
N ASP A 159 16.30 5.52 5.08
CA ASP A 159 16.21 6.83 5.72
C ASP A 159 17.53 7.60 5.60
N GLU A 160 18.66 6.93 5.83
CA GLU A 160 19.99 7.52 5.66
C GLU A 160 20.28 7.90 4.19
N LEU A 161 19.70 7.18 3.24
CA LEU A 161 19.82 7.46 1.81
C LEU A 161 18.98 8.68 1.42
N ASP A 162 17.78 8.80 1.94
CA ASP A 162 16.83 9.90 1.75
C ASP A 162 17.38 11.21 2.35
N ASP A 163 17.92 11.15 3.57
CA ASP A 163 18.55 12.29 4.23
C ASP A 163 19.76 12.87 3.45
N LYS A 164 20.41 12.04 2.65
CA LYS A 164 21.52 12.46 1.78
C LYS A 164 21.07 13.06 0.45
N HIS A 165 19.84 12.79 0.04
CA HIS A 165 19.31 13.09 -1.29
C HIS A 165 17.83 13.45 -1.21
N ASP A 166 17.52 14.65 -0.76
CA ASP A 166 16.18 15.16 -0.46
C ASP A 166 15.18 15.15 -1.63
N ASP A 167 15.65 15.05 -2.87
CA ASP A 167 14.83 15.12 -4.09
C ASP A 167 14.76 13.79 -4.86
N ASP A 168 15.06 12.65 -4.20
CA ASP A 168 15.13 11.34 -4.86
C ASP A 168 13.82 10.55 -4.74
N ILE A 169 13.38 9.95 -5.85
CA ILE A 169 12.44 8.82 -5.78
C ILE A 169 13.26 7.55 -5.56
N ILE A 170 13.03 6.88 -4.44
CA ILE A 170 13.68 5.61 -4.14
C ILE A 170 12.80 4.46 -4.63
N THR A 171 13.31 3.63 -5.54
CA THR A 171 12.66 2.39 -5.95
C THR A 171 13.37 1.19 -5.33
N VAL A 172 12.66 0.47 -4.46
CA VAL A 172 13.16 -0.76 -3.84
C VAL A 172 12.77 -1.96 -4.70
N VAL A 173 13.76 -2.64 -5.25
CA VAL A 173 13.61 -3.85 -6.06
C VAL A 173 13.79 -5.07 -5.18
N ILE A 174 12.79 -5.93 -5.14
CA ILE A 174 12.76 -7.16 -4.35
C ILE A 174 12.72 -8.36 -5.30
N PRO A 175 13.86 -9.07 -5.49
CA PRO A 175 13.86 -10.33 -6.20
C PRO A 175 13.10 -11.38 -5.40
N GLU A 176 12.06 -12.00 -6.00
CA GLU A 176 11.22 -12.99 -5.33
C GLU A 176 11.27 -14.31 -6.05
N PHE A 177 11.63 -15.37 -5.31
CA PHE A 177 11.53 -16.72 -5.84
C PHE A 177 10.09 -17.17 -5.83
N VAL A 178 9.55 -17.41 -7.01
CA VAL A 178 8.21 -17.98 -7.17
C VAL A 178 8.33 -19.48 -7.19
N THR A 179 7.99 -20.11 -6.07
CA THR A 179 7.75 -21.54 -5.95
C THR A 179 6.27 -21.83 -6.21
N SER A 180 5.71 -22.94 -5.77
CA SER A 180 4.27 -23.18 -5.88
C SER A 180 3.48 -22.19 -5.02
N TRP A 181 2.31 -21.71 -5.50
CA TRP A 181 1.48 -20.72 -4.82
C TRP A 181 1.11 -21.10 -3.38
N LYS A 182 1.12 -22.40 -3.05
CA LYS A 182 0.82 -22.92 -1.72
C LYS A 182 1.98 -22.75 -0.71
N THR A 183 3.22 -22.73 -1.17
CA THR A 183 4.42 -22.59 -0.33
C THR A 183 4.90 -21.15 -0.18
N GLN A 184 4.50 -20.27 -1.07
CA GLN A 184 4.86 -18.86 -1.07
C GLN A 184 4.40 -18.11 0.20
N TRP A 185 3.26 -18.53 0.76
CA TRP A 185 2.69 -17.93 1.97
C TRP A 185 3.47 -18.22 3.25
N LEU A 186 4.14 -19.38 3.31
CA LEU A 186 4.85 -19.86 4.51
C LEU A 186 6.29 -19.33 4.64
N HIS A 187 6.94 -18.97 3.54
CA HIS A 187 8.36 -18.62 3.53
C HIS A 187 8.66 -17.12 3.34
N ASN A 188 7.69 -16.28 3.04
CA ASN A 188 7.90 -14.88 2.65
C ASN A 188 7.46 -13.82 3.69
N GLY A 189 7.31 -14.21 4.96
CA GLY A 189 6.79 -13.31 6.00
C GLY A 189 7.60 -12.02 6.19
N SER A 190 8.93 -12.09 6.13
CA SER A 190 9.81 -10.92 6.28
C SER A 190 9.76 -9.98 5.07
N ALA A 191 9.70 -10.53 3.86
CA ALA A 191 9.56 -9.74 2.64
C ALA A 191 8.19 -9.05 2.57
N PHE A 192 7.12 -9.70 3.03
CA PHE A 192 5.79 -9.12 3.12
C PHE A 192 5.73 -7.97 4.13
N ALA A 193 6.32 -8.14 5.32
CA ALA A 193 6.39 -7.09 6.34
C ALA A 193 7.16 -5.86 5.84
N LEU A 194 8.28 -6.08 5.15
CA LEU A 194 9.05 -5.01 4.52
C LEU A 194 8.23 -4.28 3.46
N LYS A 195 7.57 -5.00 2.53
CA LYS A 195 6.70 -4.40 1.52
C LYS A 195 5.59 -3.55 2.14
N ALA A 196 4.93 -4.06 3.17
CA ALA A 196 3.87 -3.32 3.86
C ALA A 196 4.39 -2.00 4.46
N ARG A 197 5.60 -1.99 5.02
CA ARG A 197 6.22 -0.76 5.53
C ARG A 197 6.65 0.19 4.42
N LEU A 198 7.23 -0.32 3.35
CA LEU A 198 7.65 0.49 2.20
C LEU A 198 6.48 1.20 1.52
N LEU A 199 5.30 0.56 1.43
CA LEU A 199 4.09 1.18 0.88
C LEU A 199 3.58 2.39 1.67
N HIS A 200 3.96 2.52 2.94
CA HIS A 200 3.60 3.67 3.78
C HIS A 200 4.69 4.75 3.80
N ARG A 201 5.82 4.53 3.12
CA ARG A 201 6.91 5.50 3.03
C ARG A 201 6.65 6.44 1.84
N PRO A 202 6.66 7.77 2.03
CA PRO A 202 6.56 8.72 0.93
C PRO A 202 7.75 8.58 -0.03
N HIS A 203 7.61 9.03 -1.25
CA HIS A 203 8.64 9.04 -2.31
C HIS A 203 9.31 7.67 -2.56
N THR A 204 8.63 6.57 -2.19
CA THR A 204 9.16 5.22 -2.32
C THR A 204 8.27 4.36 -3.20
N ALA A 205 8.86 3.77 -4.24
CA ALA A 205 8.23 2.74 -5.07
C ALA A 205 8.76 1.35 -4.70
N VAL A 206 7.93 0.33 -4.83
CA VAL A 206 8.34 -1.07 -4.59
C VAL A 206 8.07 -1.89 -5.83
N VAL A 207 9.10 -2.57 -6.30
CA VAL A 207 9.03 -3.45 -7.46
C VAL A 207 9.42 -4.86 -7.06
N SER A 208 8.52 -5.82 -7.26
CA SER A 208 8.82 -7.25 -7.11
C SER A 208 9.24 -7.83 -8.45
N VAL A 209 10.40 -8.43 -8.50
CA VAL A 209 10.90 -9.14 -9.69
C VAL A 209 10.77 -10.64 -9.45
N PRO A 210 9.75 -11.28 -10.05
CA PRO A 210 9.55 -12.73 -9.86
C PRO A 210 10.60 -13.52 -10.61
N VAL A 211 11.17 -14.52 -9.93
CA VAL A 211 12.10 -15.49 -10.50
C VAL A 211 11.49 -16.85 -10.39
N HIS A 212 11.12 -17.42 -11.51
CA HIS A 212 10.58 -18.77 -11.58
C HIS A 212 11.72 -19.79 -11.47
N MET A 213 11.62 -20.67 -10.49
CA MET A 213 12.49 -21.84 -10.45
C MET A 213 11.94 -22.86 -11.45
N THR A 214 12.51 -22.89 -12.64
CA THR A 214 12.23 -23.95 -13.62
C THR A 214 12.78 -25.28 -13.10
N HIS A 215 11.93 -26.28 -13.04
CA HIS A 215 12.26 -27.65 -12.62
C HIS A 215 13.05 -28.44 -13.70
N ASP A 216 13.75 -27.78 -14.61
CA ASP A 216 14.39 -28.38 -15.77
C ASP A 216 15.75 -29.04 -15.47
N VAL A 217 16.05 -29.41 -14.22
CA VAL A 217 17.35 -30.05 -13.86
C VAL A 217 17.19 -31.45 -13.24
N ILE A 218 16.08 -32.17 -13.42
CA ILE A 218 15.92 -33.53 -12.87
C ILE A 218 15.67 -34.59 -13.95
N GLU A 219 15.96 -34.38 -15.23
CA GLU A 219 15.83 -35.40 -16.27
C GLU A 219 17.09 -35.61 -17.14
N GLU A 220 18.30 -35.37 -16.62
CA GLU A 220 19.52 -35.89 -17.24
C GLU A 220 20.49 -36.37 -16.12
N GLY A 221 20.28 -37.61 -15.65
CA GLY A 221 21.15 -38.29 -14.73
C GLY A 221 20.82 -39.77 -14.65
#